data_5c88810c246af0b6aca4eb33c8a40171
#
_entry.id   5c88810c246af0b6aca4eb33c8a40171
#
_cell.length_a   1.000
_cell.length_b   1.000
_cell.length_c   1.000
_cell.angle_alpha   90.00
_cell.angle_beta   90.00
_cell.angle_gamma   90.00
#
_symmetry.space_group_name_H-M   'P 1'
#
loop_
_entity.id
_entity.type
_entity.pdbx_description
1 polymer ?
#
loop_
_entity_poly.entity_id
_entity_poly.type
_entity_poly.pdbx_seq_one_letter_code
_entity_poly.pdbx_strand_id
1 'polypeptide(L)'
;MKIKKLANGKYCVRLRIKVDGEWKEKRLTDTSETNLMYKASKLLKQVQHDSSSLKEWNFKEFYTLFMKTFKDGKSSQSTINLYDLAYNQFVDYFDEKIKLNSIDAVQYQQFINHLSVDYAISTVDTRHRKIRAIFNKAVHLGYMKKNPTIGAHISGQDVAKTKAQFMETDKVHLLLEELAKFHSISRAVIFLAVQTGMRFEEIIALTKKDINFNKRSITVNKAWDYKYTNTFIDTKTKKSRVIYIDNSTAQYLQSYLAWHTDYIKEHCIKNPLMLVFITYHNKPVDNASCNKALKKICSTINSEPVTLHKLRHTHTGLCVEAGMDIIYVADRLGHDDINTTLKYYSHLSSNLRQHNQSKVDAFFTLKTDENTTIFATNATKTTE
;
A
#
# COMPACT_ATOMS: atom_id res chain seq x y z
N MET A 1 37.05 33.76 5.36
CA MET A 1 36.34 34.99 4.99
C MET A 1 36.69 36.08 6.01
N LYS A 2 37.32 37.15 5.61
CA LYS A 2 37.70 38.26 6.56
C LYS A 2 36.70 39.40 6.38
N ILE A 3 35.97 39.74 7.44
CA ILE A 3 35.07 40.89 7.50
C ILE A 3 35.84 42.09 8.03
N LYS A 4 35.69 43.26 7.42
CA LYS A 4 36.28 44.52 7.87
C LYS A 4 35.18 45.53 8.17
N LYS A 5 35.27 46.23 9.30
CA LYS A 5 34.44 47.38 9.62
C LYS A 5 35.01 48.61 8.92
N LEU A 6 34.19 49.34 8.16
CA LEU A 6 34.57 50.54 7.42
C LEU A 6 34.41 51.79 8.31
N ALA A 7 35.06 52.90 7.96
CA ALA A 7 34.98 54.16 8.69
C ALA A 7 33.54 54.70 8.81
N ASN A 8 32.65 54.35 7.88
CA ASN A 8 31.23 54.74 7.90
C ASN A 8 30.33 53.79 8.73
N GLY A 9 30.91 52.97 9.58
CA GLY A 9 30.20 52.04 10.48
C GLY A 9 29.65 50.75 9.83
N LYS A 10 29.73 50.60 8.50
CA LYS A 10 29.28 49.41 7.79
C LYS A 10 30.35 48.31 7.80
N TYR A 11 29.89 47.06 7.77
CA TYR A 11 30.74 45.89 7.58
C TYR A 11 30.92 45.59 6.09
N CYS A 12 32.09 45.10 5.70
CA CYS A 12 32.42 44.76 4.32
C CYS A 12 33.13 43.41 4.23
N VAL A 13 32.78 42.60 3.23
CA VAL A 13 33.49 41.38 2.86
C VAL A 13 33.77 41.38 1.36
N ARG A 14 34.95 40.93 0.98
CA ARG A 14 35.34 40.67 -0.40
C ARG A 14 35.32 39.16 -0.62
N LEU A 15 34.59 38.70 -1.62
CA LEU A 15 34.48 37.35 -2.02
C LEU A 15 35.07 37.17 -3.40
N ARG A 16 36.00 36.26 -3.53
CA ARG A 16 36.52 35.81 -4.83
C ARG A 16 35.69 34.64 -5.30
N ILE A 17 34.92 34.79 -6.33
CA ILE A 17 33.97 33.82 -6.87
C ILE A 17 34.28 33.50 -8.32
N LYS A 18 34.09 32.26 -8.74
CA LYS A 18 34.27 31.85 -10.13
C LYS A 18 32.93 31.94 -10.83
N VAL A 19 32.78 32.77 -11.85
CA VAL A 19 31.58 32.98 -12.67
C VAL A 19 31.96 32.77 -14.11
N ASP A 20 31.29 31.89 -14.83
CA ASP A 20 31.56 31.52 -16.24
C ASP A 20 33.02 31.14 -16.53
N GLY A 21 33.63 30.40 -15.60
CA GLY A 21 35.03 29.97 -15.72
C GLY A 21 36.08 30.96 -15.24
N GLU A 22 35.73 32.22 -15.06
CA GLU A 22 36.64 33.30 -14.66
C GLU A 22 36.49 33.69 -13.18
N TRP A 23 37.61 34.06 -12.54
CA TRP A 23 37.61 34.52 -11.18
C TRP A 23 37.23 36.01 -11.09
N LYS A 24 36.09 36.33 -10.46
CA LYS A 24 35.61 37.71 -10.22
C LYS A 24 35.57 38.01 -8.72
N GLU A 25 35.99 39.23 -8.36
CA GLU A 25 35.89 39.72 -6.99
C GLU A 25 34.56 40.46 -6.80
N LYS A 26 33.77 40.06 -5.80
CA LYS A 26 32.51 40.72 -5.45
C LYS A 26 32.59 41.24 -4.02
N ARG A 27 32.33 42.54 -3.89
CA ARG A 27 32.31 43.23 -2.59
C ARG A 27 30.87 43.33 -2.10
N LEU A 28 30.64 42.87 -0.87
CA LEU A 28 29.36 43.03 -0.18
C LEU A 28 29.53 43.93 1.03
N THR A 29 28.52 44.78 1.32
CA THR A 29 28.50 45.65 2.50
C THR A 29 27.14 45.57 3.17
N ASP A 30 27.13 45.69 4.52
CA ASP A 30 25.88 45.73 5.30
C ASP A 30 26.14 46.49 6.61
N THR A 31 25.06 47.02 7.22
CA THR A 31 25.12 47.67 8.54
C THR A 31 25.22 46.67 9.68
N SER A 32 24.83 45.44 9.44
CA SER A 32 24.91 44.32 10.39
C SER A 32 25.89 43.28 9.90
N GLU A 33 26.79 42.81 10.78
CA GLU A 33 27.74 41.75 10.50
C GLU A 33 27.04 40.44 10.21
N THR A 34 25.97 40.12 10.97
CA THR A 34 25.18 38.91 10.80
C THR A 34 24.45 38.85 9.45
N ASN A 35 23.86 40.01 9.03
CA ASN A 35 23.22 40.10 7.72
C ASN A 35 24.23 40.03 6.58
N LEU A 36 25.44 40.61 6.75
CA LEU A 36 26.51 40.49 5.78
C LEU A 36 26.98 39.04 5.62
N MET A 37 27.14 38.28 6.72
CA MET A 37 27.46 36.84 6.71
C MET A 37 26.38 36.06 5.99
N TYR A 38 25.10 36.33 6.26
CA TYR A 38 23.99 35.67 5.57
C TYR A 38 24.00 35.95 4.05
N LYS A 39 24.17 37.21 3.64
CA LYS A 39 24.29 37.58 2.22
C LYS A 39 25.50 36.92 1.55
N ALA A 40 26.63 36.87 2.21
CA ALA A 40 27.84 36.23 1.72
C ALA A 40 27.68 34.72 1.56
N SER A 41 27.11 34.05 2.56
CA SER A 41 26.86 32.61 2.51
C SER A 41 25.82 32.23 1.45
N LYS A 42 24.78 33.07 1.26
CA LYS A 42 23.77 32.92 0.19
C LYS A 42 24.41 33.05 -1.19
N LEU A 43 25.26 34.04 -1.38
CA LEU A 43 25.99 34.27 -2.64
C LEU A 43 26.96 33.13 -2.95
N LEU A 44 27.73 32.65 -1.93
CA LEU A 44 28.64 31.50 -2.09
C LEU A 44 27.89 30.23 -2.44
N LYS A 45 26.72 29.98 -1.81
CA LYS A 45 25.86 28.85 -2.17
C LYS A 45 25.31 28.98 -3.59
N GLN A 46 24.91 30.16 -4.02
CA GLN A 46 24.45 30.39 -5.40
C GLN A 46 25.58 30.16 -6.41
N VAL A 47 26.79 30.65 -6.14
CA VAL A 47 27.93 30.48 -7.03
C VAL A 47 28.47 29.05 -7.03
N GLN A 48 28.46 28.37 -5.90
CA GLN A 48 28.73 26.91 -5.86
C GLN A 48 27.67 26.11 -6.63
N HIS A 49 26.45 26.58 -6.67
CA HIS A 49 25.37 25.98 -7.45
C HIS A 49 25.49 26.29 -8.97
N ASP A 50 26.03 27.49 -9.32
CA ASP A 50 26.21 27.91 -10.73
C ASP A 50 27.59 27.49 -11.30
N SER A 51 28.61 27.29 -10.45
CA SER A 51 29.97 26.92 -10.88
C SER A 51 30.33 25.45 -10.82
N SER A 52 29.48 24.59 -10.22
CA SER A 52 29.48 23.21 -10.62
C SER A 52 28.93 23.22 -12.05
N SER A 53 29.78 23.03 -13.08
CA SER A 53 29.36 22.39 -14.31
C SER A 53 28.71 21.08 -13.85
N LEU A 54 27.36 21.13 -13.66
CA LEU A 54 26.60 19.95 -13.32
C LEU A 54 27.00 18.97 -14.41
N LYS A 55 27.77 17.92 -14.04
CA LYS A 55 28.01 16.82 -14.97
C LYS A 55 26.65 16.60 -15.61
N GLU A 56 26.55 16.76 -16.93
CA GLU A 56 25.28 16.59 -17.62
C GLU A 56 24.85 15.14 -17.51
N TRP A 57 24.16 14.85 -16.44
CA TRP A 57 23.64 13.51 -16.17
C TRP A 57 22.54 13.18 -17.15
N ASN A 58 22.64 12.01 -17.77
CA ASN A 58 21.50 11.45 -18.47
C ASN A 58 20.58 10.70 -17.48
N PHE A 59 19.34 10.43 -17.91
CA PHE A 59 18.35 9.80 -17.06
C PHE A 59 18.77 8.39 -16.63
N LYS A 60 19.39 7.61 -17.52
CA LYS A 60 19.89 6.25 -17.26
C LYS A 60 20.98 6.23 -16.18
N GLU A 61 21.97 7.11 -16.27
CA GLU A 61 23.04 7.22 -15.26
C GLU A 61 22.47 7.55 -13.89
N PHE A 62 21.56 8.52 -13.84
CA PHE A 62 20.92 8.89 -12.57
C PHE A 62 19.99 7.79 -12.04
N TYR A 63 19.22 7.12 -12.89
CA TYR A 63 18.40 5.98 -12.51
C TYR A 63 19.23 4.87 -11.88
N THR A 64 20.35 4.50 -12.50
CA THR A 64 21.28 3.48 -11.97
C THR A 64 21.81 3.87 -10.61
N LEU A 65 22.24 5.13 -10.43
CA LEU A 65 22.67 5.67 -9.14
C LEU A 65 21.54 5.62 -8.12
N PHE A 66 20.35 6.06 -8.50
CA PHE A 66 19.16 6.08 -7.64
C PHE A 66 18.79 4.68 -7.14
N MET A 67 18.72 3.71 -8.04
CA MET A 67 18.37 2.34 -7.69
C MET A 67 19.41 1.73 -6.76
N LYS A 68 20.69 1.79 -7.11
CA LYS A 68 21.77 1.23 -6.30
C LYS A 68 21.85 1.86 -4.89
N THR A 69 21.64 3.18 -4.79
CA THR A 69 21.83 3.90 -3.51
C THR A 69 20.62 3.83 -2.60
N PHE A 70 19.41 3.90 -3.17
CA PHE A 70 18.18 4.12 -2.39
C PHE A 70 17.19 2.97 -2.42
N LYS A 71 17.34 1.99 -3.33
CA LYS A 71 16.39 0.89 -3.51
C LYS A 71 17.00 -0.49 -3.28
N ASP A 72 18.21 -0.70 -3.73
CA ASP A 72 18.91 -1.98 -3.58
C ASP A 72 19.03 -2.39 -2.10
N GLY A 73 18.68 -3.64 -1.79
CA GLY A 73 18.63 -4.17 -0.43
C GLY A 73 17.62 -3.50 0.54
N LYS A 74 16.89 -2.45 0.09
CA LYS A 74 15.95 -1.67 0.93
C LYS A 74 14.50 -1.77 0.48
N SER A 75 14.26 -2.22 -0.73
CA SER A 75 12.91 -2.33 -1.33
C SER A 75 12.63 -3.76 -1.73
N SER A 76 11.35 -4.17 -1.68
CA SER A 76 10.95 -5.48 -2.20
C SER A 76 11.20 -5.58 -3.71
N GLN A 77 11.43 -6.79 -4.22
CA GLN A 77 11.64 -7.05 -5.65
C GLN A 77 10.46 -6.55 -6.49
N SER A 78 9.23 -6.69 -5.99
CA SER A 78 8.04 -6.14 -6.63
C SER A 78 8.11 -4.61 -6.80
N THR A 79 8.65 -3.90 -5.80
CA THR A 79 8.85 -2.45 -5.88
C THR A 79 9.93 -2.10 -6.89
N ILE A 80 11.04 -2.84 -6.91
CA ILE A 80 12.13 -2.67 -7.89
C ILE A 80 11.58 -2.85 -9.30
N ASN A 81 10.86 -3.93 -9.58
CA ASN A 81 10.25 -4.19 -10.89
C ASN A 81 9.29 -3.09 -11.36
N LEU A 82 8.56 -2.43 -10.43
CA LEU A 82 7.72 -1.28 -10.78
C LEU A 82 8.55 -0.06 -11.19
N TYR A 83 9.74 0.14 -10.60
CA TYR A 83 10.67 1.18 -11.05
C TYR A 83 11.26 0.85 -12.42
N ASP A 84 11.67 -0.41 -12.64
CA ASP A 84 12.24 -0.86 -13.92
C ASP A 84 11.23 -0.73 -15.05
N LEU A 85 9.97 -1.12 -14.81
CA LEU A 85 8.90 -0.95 -15.80
C LEU A 85 8.63 0.53 -16.13
N ALA A 86 8.63 1.40 -15.12
CA ALA A 86 8.45 2.83 -15.34
C ALA A 86 9.65 3.44 -16.06
N TYR A 87 10.87 3.01 -15.71
CA TYR A 87 12.11 3.40 -16.37
C TYR A 87 12.11 2.98 -17.85
N ASN A 88 11.82 1.73 -18.16
CA ASN A 88 11.82 1.23 -19.53
C ASN A 88 10.83 2.02 -20.41
N GLN A 89 9.57 2.21 -19.94
CA GLN A 89 8.59 3.00 -20.68
C GLN A 89 9.04 4.46 -20.87
N PHE A 90 9.78 5.01 -19.90
CA PHE A 90 10.28 6.38 -19.99
C PHE A 90 11.40 6.50 -21.03
N VAL A 91 12.37 5.59 -21.04
CA VAL A 91 13.47 5.61 -22.00
C VAL A 91 13.05 5.17 -23.40
N ASP A 92 12.06 4.30 -23.52
CA ASP A 92 11.45 3.93 -24.81
C ASP A 92 10.81 5.14 -25.49
N TYR A 93 10.26 6.09 -24.71
CA TYR A 93 9.65 7.32 -25.22
C TYR A 93 10.67 8.43 -25.49
N PHE A 94 11.62 8.65 -24.57
CA PHE A 94 12.53 9.79 -24.59
C PHE A 94 13.93 9.50 -25.13
N ASP A 95 14.35 8.25 -25.28
CA ASP A 95 15.72 7.79 -25.47
C ASP A 95 16.52 7.62 -24.16
N GLU A 96 17.40 6.62 -24.13
CA GLU A 96 18.28 6.32 -22.99
C GLU A 96 19.24 7.46 -22.61
N LYS A 97 19.67 8.25 -23.60
CA LYS A 97 20.66 9.31 -23.45
C LYS A 97 20.04 10.66 -23.10
N ILE A 98 18.70 10.71 -22.92
CA ILE A 98 18.02 11.96 -22.55
C ILE A 98 18.65 12.59 -21.31
N LYS A 99 19.01 13.87 -21.40
CA LYS A 99 19.59 14.60 -20.26
C LYS A 99 18.51 14.96 -19.26
N LEU A 100 18.81 14.84 -17.96
CA LEU A 100 17.86 15.18 -16.88
C LEU A 100 17.28 16.59 -17.02
N ASN A 101 18.13 17.57 -17.37
CA ASN A 101 17.73 18.98 -17.45
C ASN A 101 17.07 19.36 -18.77
N SER A 102 17.01 18.47 -19.78
CA SER A 102 16.39 18.77 -21.06
C SER A 102 14.88 18.48 -21.08
N ILE A 103 14.35 17.83 -20.06
CA ILE A 103 12.95 17.45 -19.98
C ILE A 103 12.19 18.56 -19.24
N ASP A 104 11.26 19.20 -19.94
CA ASP A 104 10.34 20.16 -19.37
C ASP A 104 8.98 19.57 -18.97
N ALA A 105 8.12 20.38 -18.38
CA ALA A 105 6.80 19.94 -17.92
C ALA A 105 5.84 19.56 -19.08
N VAL A 106 6.01 20.20 -20.24
CA VAL A 106 5.18 19.93 -21.42
C VAL A 106 5.55 18.58 -22.03
N GLN A 107 6.83 18.34 -22.22
CA GLN A 107 7.35 17.05 -22.71
C GLN A 107 6.97 15.90 -21.78
N TYR A 108 7.05 16.14 -20.45
CA TYR A 108 6.63 15.13 -19.49
C TYR A 108 5.12 14.86 -19.56
N GLN A 109 4.29 15.89 -19.75
CA GLN A 109 2.85 15.71 -19.95
C GLN A 109 2.54 14.93 -21.24
N GLN A 110 3.30 15.17 -22.32
CA GLN A 110 3.16 14.40 -23.57
C GLN A 110 3.47 12.92 -23.34
N PHE A 111 4.50 12.60 -22.55
CA PHE A 111 4.78 11.22 -22.14
C PHE A 111 3.62 10.60 -21.35
N ILE A 112 3.02 11.33 -20.40
CA ILE A 112 1.83 10.85 -19.65
C ILE A 112 0.66 10.60 -20.61
N ASN A 113 0.41 11.52 -21.56
CA ASN A 113 -0.64 11.37 -22.56
C ASN A 113 -0.40 10.16 -23.46
N HIS A 114 0.84 9.89 -23.85
CA HIS A 114 1.22 8.70 -24.61
C HIS A 114 0.88 7.43 -23.82
N LEU A 115 1.25 7.34 -22.55
CA LEU A 115 0.90 6.19 -21.71
C LEU A 115 -0.61 6.02 -21.56
N SER A 116 -1.36 7.12 -21.56
CA SER A 116 -2.81 7.10 -21.32
C SER A 116 -3.60 6.43 -22.46
N VAL A 117 -3.02 6.29 -23.64
CA VAL A 117 -3.65 5.62 -24.78
C VAL A 117 -3.80 4.11 -24.53
N ASP A 118 -2.78 3.47 -23.97
CA ASP A 118 -2.72 2.02 -23.84
C ASP A 118 -2.99 1.51 -22.43
N TYR A 119 -2.87 2.36 -21.40
CA TYR A 119 -2.91 1.92 -20.02
C TYR A 119 -4.07 2.52 -19.24
N ALA A 120 -4.59 1.72 -18.30
CA ALA A 120 -5.56 2.20 -17.31
C ALA A 120 -4.96 3.33 -16.45
N ILE A 121 -5.79 4.29 -16.04
CA ILE A 121 -5.40 5.45 -15.22
C ILE A 121 -4.59 5.05 -13.95
N SER A 122 -4.94 3.96 -13.30
CA SER A 122 -4.21 3.44 -12.12
C SER A 122 -2.78 2.96 -12.46
N THR A 123 -2.58 2.45 -13.67
CA THR A 123 -1.28 2.05 -14.18
C THR A 123 -0.44 3.27 -14.49
N VAL A 124 -1.00 4.25 -15.21
CA VAL A 124 -0.33 5.52 -15.52
C VAL A 124 0.08 6.25 -14.25
N ASP A 125 -0.82 6.36 -13.25
CA ASP A 125 -0.52 6.95 -11.94
C ASP A 125 0.63 6.22 -11.22
N THR A 126 0.65 4.89 -11.27
CA THR A 126 1.76 4.10 -10.70
C THR A 126 3.09 4.42 -11.39
N ARG A 127 3.13 4.52 -12.72
CA ARG A 127 4.32 4.90 -13.49
C ARG A 127 4.76 6.31 -13.16
N HIS A 128 3.81 7.26 -13.17
CA HIS A 128 4.05 8.65 -12.78
C HIS A 128 4.70 8.75 -11.39
N ARG A 129 4.14 8.07 -10.37
CA ARG A 129 4.70 8.11 -9.01
C ARG A 129 6.14 7.59 -8.95
N LYS A 130 6.49 6.56 -9.73
CA LYS A 130 7.87 6.04 -9.76
C LYS A 130 8.82 7.02 -10.42
N ILE A 131 8.48 7.57 -11.58
CA ILE A 131 9.28 8.57 -12.28
C ILE A 131 9.39 9.86 -11.44
N ARG A 132 8.30 10.32 -10.85
CA ARG A 132 8.29 11.49 -9.95
C ARG A 132 9.23 11.32 -8.75
N ALA A 133 9.30 10.12 -8.17
CA ALA A 133 10.22 9.85 -7.06
C ALA A 133 11.69 9.95 -7.48
N ILE A 134 12.03 9.53 -8.71
CA ILE A 134 13.38 9.67 -9.28
C ILE A 134 13.73 11.14 -9.47
N PHE A 135 12.86 11.93 -10.12
CA PHE A 135 13.07 13.36 -10.36
C PHE A 135 13.10 14.18 -9.06
N ASN A 136 12.21 13.87 -8.09
CA ASN A 136 12.26 14.51 -6.77
C ASN A 136 13.63 14.29 -6.10
N LYS A 137 14.18 13.08 -6.22
CA LYS A 137 15.49 12.78 -5.65
C LYS A 137 16.62 13.47 -6.41
N ALA A 138 16.51 13.59 -7.74
CA ALA A 138 17.47 14.33 -8.56
C ALA A 138 17.51 15.82 -8.17
N VAL A 139 16.36 16.44 -7.98
CA VAL A 139 16.27 17.84 -7.51
C VAL A 139 16.81 17.98 -6.09
N HIS A 140 16.42 17.09 -5.16
CA HIS A 140 16.88 17.12 -3.77
C HIS A 140 18.41 17.00 -3.64
N LEU A 141 19.04 16.23 -4.53
CA LEU A 141 20.49 16.01 -4.55
C LEU A 141 21.24 17.06 -5.41
N GLY A 142 20.54 18.01 -6.04
CA GLY A 142 21.14 19.07 -6.84
C GLY A 142 21.56 18.65 -8.26
N TYR A 143 21.12 17.48 -8.76
CA TYR A 143 21.40 17.04 -10.13
C TYR A 143 20.52 17.73 -11.17
N MET A 144 19.41 18.34 -10.75
CA MET A 144 18.57 19.17 -11.61
C MET A 144 17.89 20.28 -10.81
N LYS A 145 17.49 21.37 -11.51
CA LYS A 145 16.91 22.57 -10.86
C LYS A 145 15.43 22.43 -10.56
N LYS A 146 14.66 21.81 -11.45
CA LYS A 146 13.19 21.69 -11.37
C LYS A 146 12.74 20.29 -11.72
N ASN A 147 11.70 19.80 -11.03
CA ASN A 147 11.09 18.53 -11.35
C ASN A 147 10.00 18.71 -12.42
N PRO A 148 10.15 18.14 -13.63
CA PRO A 148 9.18 18.29 -14.72
C PRO A 148 7.85 17.57 -14.47
N THR A 149 7.79 16.68 -13.48
CA THR A 149 6.58 15.91 -13.17
C THR A 149 5.57 16.65 -12.30
N ILE A 150 5.95 17.83 -11.78
CA ILE A 150 5.06 18.62 -10.92
C ILE A 150 3.96 19.25 -11.78
N GLY A 151 2.70 19.08 -11.34
CA GLY A 151 1.53 19.60 -12.06
C GLY A 151 1.07 18.72 -13.23
N ALA A 152 1.68 17.56 -13.47
CA ALA A 152 1.24 16.67 -14.51
C ALA A 152 -0.18 16.16 -14.24
N HIS A 153 -1.05 16.24 -15.25
CA HIS A 153 -2.40 15.70 -15.22
C HIS A 153 -2.37 14.22 -15.61
N ILE A 154 -2.90 13.38 -14.71
CA ILE A 154 -2.90 11.93 -14.94
C ILE A 154 -4.23 11.52 -15.57
N SER A 155 -4.16 10.95 -16.76
CA SER A 155 -5.27 10.36 -17.51
C SER A 155 -4.94 8.91 -17.87
N GLY A 156 -5.89 8.21 -18.44
CA GLY A 156 -5.74 6.82 -18.87
C GLY A 156 -7.09 6.22 -19.23
N GLN A 157 -7.06 4.98 -19.73
CA GLN A 157 -8.30 4.27 -20.04
C GLN A 157 -9.11 4.05 -18.78
N ASP A 158 -10.38 4.41 -18.84
CA ASP A 158 -11.34 4.12 -17.78
C ASP A 158 -11.78 2.65 -17.94
N VAL A 159 -11.03 1.76 -17.31
CA VAL A 159 -11.44 0.35 -17.27
C VAL A 159 -12.61 0.30 -16.31
N ALA A 160 -13.80 0.18 -16.87
CA ALA A 160 -15.04 0.05 -16.12
C ALA A 160 -14.84 -0.93 -14.96
N LYS A 161 -15.08 -0.48 -13.73
CA LYS A 161 -14.99 -1.29 -12.52
C LYS A 161 -16.17 -2.27 -12.45
N THR A 162 -16.31 -3.10 -13.47
CA THR A 162 -17.39 -4.09 -13.61
C THR A 162 -17.25 -5.31 -12.70
N LYS A 163 -16.17 -5.40 -11.91
CA LYS A 163 -16.01 -6.51 -10.97
C LYS A 163 -16.44 -6.08 -9.58
N ALA A 164 -17.39 -6.82 -9.00
CA ALA A 164 -17.79 -6.66 -7.61
C ALA A 164 -16.56 -6.41 -6.72
N GLN A 165 -16.62 -5.39 -5.87
CA GLN A 165 -15.49 -5.07 -4.99
C GLN A 165 -15.40 -6.06 -3.83
N PHE A 166 -16.52 -6.65 -3.42
CA PHE A 166 -16.67 -7.68 -2.38
C PHE A 166 -17.82 -8.61 -2.74
N MET A 167 -17.86 -9.76 -2.11
CA MET A 167 -18.95 -10.73 -2.27
C MET A 167 -20.03 -10.43 -1.22
N GLU A 168 -21.29 -10.50 -1.62
CA GLU A 168 -22.42 -10.32 -0.72
C GLU A 168 -22.50 -11.44 0.34
N THR A 169 -23.05 -11.12 1.51
CA THR A 169 -23.04 -12.02 2.68
C THR A 169 -23.72 -13.35 2.43
N ASP A 170 -24.85 -13.38 1.72
CA ASP A 170 -25.56 -14.59 1.32
C ASP A 170 -24.70 -15.49 0.41
N LYS A 171 -23.97 -14.89 -0.54
CA LYS A 171 -23.03 -15.60 -1.42
C LYS A 171 -21.81 -16.13 -0.68
N VAL A 172 -21.38 -15.47 0.42
CA VAL A 172 -20.31 -15.98 1.27
C VAL A 172 -20.73 -17.27 1.97
N HIS A 173 -21.96 -17.37 2.48
CA HIS A 173 -22.47 -18.61 3.07
C HIS A 173 -22.47 -19.77 2.05
N LEU A 174 -23.00 -19.52 0.85
CA LEU A 174 -22.98 -20.51 -0.24
C LEU A 174 -21.53 -20.90 -0.63
N LEU A 175 -20.61 -19.93 -0.65
CA LEU A 175 -19.19 -20.18 -0.91
C LEU A 175 -18.58 -21.12 0.14
N LEU A 176 -18.83 -20.88 1.42
CA LEU A 176 -18.31 -21.70 2.51
C LEU A 176 -18.89 -23.12 2.49
N GLU A 177 -20.19 -23.27 2.23
CA GLU A 177 -20.85 -24.58 2.05
C GLU A 177 -20.23 -25.33 0.87
N GLU A 178 -20.04 -24.66 -0.28
CA GLU A 178 -19.42 -25.27 -1.44
C GLU A 178 -17.99 -25.70 -1.14
N LEU A 179 -17.19 -24.86 -0.45
CA LEU A 179 -15.81 -25.14 -0.08
C LEU A 179 -15.68 -26.35 0.87
N ALA A 180 -16.69 -26.60 1.70
CA ALA A 180 -16.69 -27.71 2.68
C ALA A 180 -17.00 -29.09 2.07
N LYS A 181 -17.53 -29.17 0.84
CA LYS A 181 -17.94 -30.46 0.23
C LYS A 181 -16.80 -31.46 0.06
N PHE A 182 -15.60 -31.01 -0.24
CA PHE A 182 -14.40 -31.85 -0.34
C PHE A 182 -13.13 -31.03 -0.16
N HIS A 183 -12.04 -31.68 0.22
CA HIS A 183 -10.76 -31.03 0.42
C HIS A 183 -9.95 -30.91 -0.87
N SER A 184 -9.36 -29.78 -1.08
CA SER A 184 -8.23 -29.53 -1.96
C SER A 184 -7.42 -28.36 -1.43
N ILE A 185 -6.15 -28.26 -1.81
CA ILE A 185 -5.27 -27.21 -1.31
C ILE A 185 -5.82 -25.81 -1.67
N SER A 186 -6.24 -25.61 -2.92
CA SER A 186 -6.82 -24.32 -3.37
C SER A 186 -8.11 -23.99 -2.60
N ARG A 187 -8.98 -24.96 -2.33
CA ARG A 187 -10.23 -24.75 -1.57
C ARG A 187 -9.93 -24.33 -0.14
N ALA A 188 -8.96 -24.97 0.51
CA ALA A 188 -8.58 -24.63 1.87
C ALA A 188 -7.93 -23.22 1.97
N VAL A 189 -7.14 -22.82 0.98
CA VAL A 189 -6.62 -21.45 0.89
C VAL A 189 -7.76 -20.44 0.74
N ILE A 190 -8.74 -20.71 -0.15
CA ILE A 190 -9.91 -19.83 -0.35
C ILE A 190 -10.73 -19.74 0.94
N PHE A 191 -10.96 -20.88 1.61
CA PHE A 191 -11.70 -20.95 2.87
C PHE A 191 -11.04 -20.06 3.94
N LEU A 192 -9.72 -20.19 4.14
CA LEU A 192 -9.00 -19.35 5.09
C LEU A 192 -9.00 -17.88 4.69
N ALA A 193 -8.90 -17.57 3.40
CA ALA A 193 -8.93 -16.18 2.95
C ALA A 193 -10.24 -15.48 3.34
N VAL A 194 -11.37 -16.18 3.21
CA VAL A 194 -12.69 -15.65 3.63
C VAL A 194 -12.80 -15.57 5.15
N GLN A 195 -12.41 -16.61 5.88
CA GLN A 195 -12.61 -16.70 7.32
C GLN A 195 -11.66 -15.82 8.15
N THR A 196 -10.50 -15.48 7.60
CA THR A 196 -9.45 -14.76 8.35
C THR A 196 -9.08 -13.40 7.77
N GLY A 197 -9.38 -13.16 6.51
CA GLY A 197 -8.92 -11.97 5.79
C GLY A 197 -7.40 -11.89 5.60
N MET A 198 -6.66 -12.97 5.80
CA MET A 198 -5.20 -13.02 5.59
C MET A 198 -4.84 -12.74 4.13
N ARG A 199 -3.63 -12.20 3.91
CA ARG A 199 -3.08 -12.08 2.56
C ARG A 199 -2.72 -13.45 2.02
N PHE A 200 -2.81 -13.64 0.71
CA PHE A 200 -2.46 -14.90 0.07
C PHE A 200 -1.05 -15.38 0.47
N GLU A 201 -0.07 -14.50 0.42
CA GLU A 201 1.32 -14.78 0.78
C GLU A 201 1.48 -15.20 2.25
N GLU A 202 0.64 -14.69 3.15
CA GLU A 202 0.61 -15.07 4.57
C GLU A 202 -0.03 -16.46 4.76
N ILE A 203 -1.10 -16.76 4.01
CA ILE A 203 -1.79 -18.07 4.08
C ILE A 203 -0.86 -19.20 3.63
N ILE A 204 -0.23 -19.06 2.47
CA ILE A 204 0.64 -20.11 1.93
C ILE A 204 1.97 -20.28 2.69
N ALA A 205 2.32 -19.31 3.54
CA ALA A 205 3.47 -19.37 4.44
C ALA A 205 3.16 -20.14 5.75
N LEU A 206 1.90 -20.49 6.03
CA LEU A 206 1.53 -21.17 7.26
C LEU A 206 2.20 -22.52 7.37
N THR A 207 2.74 -22.79 8.55
CA THR A 207 3.24 -24.10 8.97
C THR A 207 2.33 -24.66 10.05
N LYS A 208 2.41 -25.98 10.31
CA LYS A 208 1.62 -26.61 11.37
C LYS A 208 1.82 -25.94 12.74
N LYS A 209 3.00 -25.36 13.00
CA LYS A 209 3.33 -24.67 14.26
C LYS A 209 2.61 -23.34 14.44
N ASP A 210 2.16 -22.73 13.36
CA ASP A 210 1.49 -21.42 13.39
C ASP A 210 0.00 -21.54 13.78
N ILE A 211 -0.56 -22.76 13.83
CA ILE A 211 -1.96 -23.03 14.15
C ILE A 211 -2.07 -23.65 15.54
N ASN A 212 -2.77 -22.99 16.44
CA ASN A 212 -3.05 -23.49 17.78
C ASN A 212 -4.55 -23.82 17.91
N PHE A 213 -4.89 -25.11 17.84
CA PHE A 213 -6.27 -25.57 17.93
C PHE A 213 -6.88 -25.39 19.32
N ASN A 214 -6.10 -25.55 20.40
CA ASN A 214 -6.59 -25.39 21.76
C ASN A 214 -6.99 -23.93 22.03
N LYS A 215 -6.20 -22.95 21.51
CA LYS A 215 -6.49 -21.53 21.62
C LYS A 215 -7.34 -21.02 20.47
N ARG A 216 -7.65 -21.85 19.49
CA ARG A 216 -8.35 -21.49 18.25
C ARG A 216 -7.74 -20.23 17.63
N SER A 217 -6.44 -20.27 17.33
CA SER A 217 -5.72 -19.12 16.83
C SER A 217 -4.68 -19.47 15.79
N ILE A 218 -4.41 -18.52 14.90
CA ILE A 218 -3.37 -18.60 13.86
C ILE A 218 -2.40 -17.43 14.10
N THR A 219 -1.11 -17.75 14.21
CA THR A 219 -0.04 -16.75 14.30
C THR A 219 0.47 -16.40 12.91
N VAL A 220 0.40 -15.13 12.56
CA VAL A 220 0.86 -14.59 11.27
C VAL A 220 2.11 -13.74 11.51
N ASN A 221 3.26 -14.32 11.26
CA ASN A 221 4.59 -13.68 11.49
C ASN A 221 5.49 -13.67 10.26
N LYS A 222 5.07 -14.29 9.15
CA LYS A 222 5.83 -14.44 7.92
C LYS A 222 4.91 -14.49 6.70
N ALA A 223 5.49 -14.34 5.52
CA ALA A 223 4.85 -14.50 4.23
C ALA A 223 5.73 -15.38 3.33
N TRP A 224 5.19 -15.86 2.23
CA TRP A 224 5.92 -16.64 1.24
C TRP A 224 6.06 -15.86 -0.06
N ASP A 225 7.30 -15.65 -0.50
CA ASP A 225 7.57 -15.03 -1.79
C ASP A 225 7.48 -16.08 -2.91
N TYR A 226 6.28 -16.28 -3.42
CA TYR A 226 6.03 -17.24 -4.52
C TYR A 226 6.43 -16.73 -5.90
N LYS A 227 6.76 -15.43 -6.03
CA LYS A 227 7.06 -14.80 -7.32
C LYS A 227 8.54 -14.82 -7.68
N TYR A 228 9.42 -14.68 -6.69
CA TYR A 228 10.84 -14.43 -6.93
C TYR A 228 11.75 -15.46 -6.26
N THR A 229 11.68 -15.58 -4.94
CA THR A 229 12.67 -16.36 -4.19
C THR A 229 12.20 -17.74 -3.78
N ASN A 230 10.88 -17.99 -3.75
CA ASN A 230 10.27 -19.21 -3.19
C ASN A 230 10.77 -19.53 -1.77
N THR A 231 10.86 -18.50 -0.92
CA THR A 231 11.29 -18.58 0.47
C THR A 231 10.39 -17.80 1.39
N PHE A 232 10.57 -17.98 2.71
CA PHE A 232 9.94 -17.12 3.69
C PHE A 232 10.51 -15.70 3.62
N ILE A 233 9.61 -14.72 3.73
CA ILE A 233 9.92 -13.31 3.86
C ILE A 233 9.13 -12.72 5.04
N ASP A 234 9.53 -11.54 5.49
CA ASP A 234 8.75 -10.78 6.46
C ASP A 234 7.35 -10.45 5.93
N THR A 235 6.39 -10.34 6.84
CA THR A 235 5.07 -9.77 6.49
C THR A 235 5.25 -8.34 5.96
N LYS A 236 4.31 -7.87 5.15
CA LYS A 236 4.36 -6.52 4.56
C LYS A 236 4.55 -5.41 5.59
N THR A 237 4.02 -5.59 6.79
CA THR A 237 4.08 -4.63 7.90
C THR A 237 5.20 -4.95 8.90
N LYS A 238 5.92 -6.06 8.71
CA LYS A 238 6.95 -6.57 9.64
C LYS A 238 6.46 -6.80 11.08
N LYS A 239 5.15 -6.83 11.28
CA LYS A 239 4.52 -7.08 12.59
C LYS A 239 3.93 -8.48 12.61
N SER A 240 4.12 -9.16 13.72
CA SER A 240 3.41 -10.41 14.02
C SER A 240 2.03 -10.09 14.60
N ARG A 241 1.04 -10.90 14.24
CA ARG A 241 -0.30 -10.82 14.82
C ARG A 241 -0.88 -12.19 15.05
N VAL A 242 -1.85 -12.30 15.95
CA VAL A 242 -2.60 -13.50 16.23
C VAL A 242 -4.05 -13.31 15.79
N ILE A 243 -4.55 -14.20 14.96
CA ILE A 243 -5.92 -14.19 14.47
C ILE A 243 -6.69 -15.29 15.19
N TYR A 244 -7.73 -14.90 15.94
CA TYR A 244 -8.69 -15.86 16.49
C TYR A 244 -9.56 -16.44 15.38
N ILE A 245 -9.83 -17.76 15.43
CA ILE A 245 -10.72 -18.48 14.52
C ILE A 245 -11.86 -19.12 15.31
N ASP A 246 -13.04 -19.16 14.70
CA ASP A 246 -14.21 -19.82 15.28
C ASP A 246 -14.06 -21.36 15.28
N ASN A 247 -14.98 -22.02 15.96
CA ASN A 247 -14.93 -23.48 16.11
C ASN A 247 -15.08 -24.22 14.76
N SER A 248 -15.94 -23.73 13.88
CA SER A 248 -16.16 -24.34 12.55
C SER A 248 -14.93 -24.24 11.66
N THR A 249 -14.24 -23.11 11.68
CA THR A 249 -12.95 -22.90 11.01
C THR A 249 -11.86 -23.83 11.57
N ALA A 250 -11.81 -24.00 12.89
CA ALA A 250 -10.87 -24.92 13.52
C ALA A 250 -11.12 -26.37 13.12
N GLN A 251 -12.37 -26.81 13.13
CA GLN A 251 -12.78 -28.18 12.70
C GLN A 251 -12.46 -28.41 11.21
N TYR A 252 -12.78 -27.43 10.33
CA TYR A 252 -12.42 -27.52 8.92
C TYR A 252 -10.91 -27.68 8.72
N LEU A 253 -10.10 -26.89 9.42
CA LEU A 253 -8.64 -26.99 9.33
C LEU A 253 -8.10 -28.33 9.85
N GLN A 254 -8.68 -28.89 10.93
CA GLN A 254 -8.29 -30.22 11.43
C GLN A 254 -8.57 -31.30 10.39
N SER A 255 -9.78 -31.32 9.83
CA SER A 255 -10.18 -32.21 8.76
C SER A 255 -9.30 -32.07 7.50
N TYR A 256 -9.04 -30.83 7.09
CA TYR A 256 -8.13 -30.55 5.98
C TYR A 256 -6.70 -31.07 6.24
N LEU A 257 -6.15 -30.87 7.44
CA LEU A 257 -4.80 -31.33 7.77
C LEU A 257 -4.69 -32.86 7.83
N ALA A 258 -5.75 -33.55 8.24
CA ALA A 258 -5.82 -35.00 8.15
C ALA A 258 -5.76 -35.46 6.68
N TRP A 259 -6.65 -34.93 5.83
CA TRP A 259 -6.63 -35.19 4.39
C TRP A 259 -5.28 -34.85 3.76
N HIS A 260 -4.71 -33.70 4.09
CA HIS A 260 -3.44 -33.24 3.52
C HIS A 260 -2.25 -34.10 3.96
N THR A 261 -2.31 -34.70 5.14
CA THR A 261 -1.28 -35.66 5.61
C THR A 261 -1.27 -36.91 4.74
N ASP A 262 -2.44 -37.45 4.37
CA ASP A 262 -2.55 -38.61 3.49
C ASP A 262 -2.17 -38.23 2.04
N TYR A 263 -2.58 -37.05 1.56
CA TYR A 263 -2.18 -36.53 0.27
C TYR A 263 -0.65 -36.41 0.15
N ILE A 264 0.05 -35.91 1.19
CA ILE A 264 1.52 -35.86 1.23
C ILE A 264 2.16 -37.23 1.10
N LYS A 265 1.63 -38.25 1.80
CA LYS A 265 2.12 -39.61 1.74
C LYS A 265 1.91 -40.23 0.37
N GLU A 266 0.69 -40.14 -0.15
CA GLU A 266 0.29 -40.71 -1.45
C GLU A 266 1.16 -40.18 -2.60
N HIS A 267 1.46 -38.89 -2.59
CA HIS A 267 2.22 -38.22 -3.65
C HIS A 267 3.73 -38.10 -3.34
N CYS A 268 4.23 -38.75 -2.27
CA CYS A 268 5.64 -38.70 -1.85
C CYS A 268 6.21 -37.29 -1.76
N ILE A 269 5.42 -36.31 -1.23
CA ILE A 269 5.79 -34.87 -1.20
C ILE A 269 6.84 -34.63 -0.12
N LYS A 270 7.93 -33.97 -0.48
CA LYS A 270 8.94 -33.50 0.47
C LYS A 270 8.50 -32.16 1.09
N ASN A 271 8.21 -32.17 2.39
CA ASN A 271 7.75 -30.99 3.14
C ASN A 271 8.61 -30.72 4.40
N PRO A 272 9.90 -30.40 4.23
CA PRO A 272 10.78 -30.18 5.37
C PRO A 272 10.40 -28.94 6.21
N LEU A 273 9.71 -27.98 5.60
CA LEU A 273 9.25 -26.75 6.25
C LEU A 273 7.91 -26.91 6.96
N MET A 274 7.28 -28.09 6.87
CA MET A 274 5.96 -28.39 7.44
C MET A 274 4.86 -27.42 6.97
N LEU A 275 4.94 -26.97 5.71
CA LEU A 275 3.95 -26.07 5.11
C LEU A 275 2.57 -26.72 5.06
N VAL A 276 1.55 -25.95 5.36
CA VAL A 276 0.15 -26.40 5.38
C VAL A 276 -0.44 -26.53 3.97
N PHE A 277 0.04 -25.74 3.01
CA PHE A 277 -0.53 -25.65 1.65
C PHE A 277 0.47 -26.06 0.56
N ILE A 278 1.27 -27.09 0.82
CA ILE A 278 2.23 -27.63 -0.16
C ILE A 278 1.54 -28.57 -1.17
N THR A 279 1.95 -28.46 -2.44
CA THR A 279 1.43 -29.26 -3.55
C THR A 279 2.38 -30.40 -3.93
N TYR A 280 1.96 -31.29 -4.82
CA TYR A 280 2.79 -32.39 -5.37
C TYR A 280 4.05 -31.89 -6.12
N HIS A 281 4.13 -30.60 -6.42
CA HIS A 281 5.36 -29.98 -6.96
C HIS A 281 6.39 -29.61 -5.88
N ASN A 282 6.21 -30.02 -4.62
CA ASN A 282 7.04 -29.64 -3.46
C ASN A 282 7.13 -28.12 -3.24
N LYS A 283 6.10 -27.38 -3.63
CA LYS A 283 5.97 -25.93 -3.48
C LYS A 283 4.58 -25.57 -2.97
N PRO A 284 4.40 -24.46 -2.28
CA PRO A 284 3.07 -23.95 -1.98
C PRO A 284 2.23 -23.75 -3.25
N VAL A 285 0.92 -23.84 -3.11
CA VAL A 285 -0.02 -23.58 -4.21
C VAL A 285 0.14 -22.14 -4.71
N ASP A 286 0.03 -21.94 -6.01
CA ASP A 286 0.12 -20.61 -6.62
C ASP A 286 -1.22 -19.85 -6.61
N ASN A 287 -1.11 -18.54 -6.74
CA ASN A 287 -2.27 -17.64 -6.71
C ASN A 287 -3.22 -17.83 -7.90
N ALA A 288 -2.69 -18.20 -9.07
CA ALA A 288 -3.49 -18.40 -10.28
C ALA A 288 -4.38 -19.65 -10.15
N SER A 289 -3.85 -20.75 -9.62
CA SER A 289 -4.60 -21.99 -9.33
C SER A 289 -5.75 -21.73 -8.36
N CYS A 290 -5.49 -20.99 -7.28
CA CYS A 290 -6.53 -20.62 -6.32
C CYS A 290 -7.61 -19.73 -6.94
N ASN A 291 -7.23 -18.72 -7.72
CA ASN A 291 -8.19 -17.83 -8.40
C ASN A 291 -8.99 -18.60 -9.48
N LYS A 292 -8.40 -19.56 -10.19
CA LYS A 292 -9.10 -20.42 -11.13
C LYS A 292 -10.17 -21.28 -10.42
N ALA A 293 -9.80 -21.88 -9.28
CA ALA A 293 -10.74 -22.63 -8.44
C ALA A 293 -11.87 -21.74 -7.92
N LEU A 294 -11.54 -20.55 -7.40
CA LEU A 294 -12.52 -19.59 -6.90
C LEU A 294 -13.50 -19.14 -7.99
N LYS A 295 -13.00 -18.82 -9.20
CA LYS A 295 -13.84 -18.46 -10.34
C LYS A 295 -14.85 -19.57 -10.68
N LYS A 296 -14.41 -20.84 -10.67
CA LYS A 296 -15.31 -22.00 -10.91
C LYS A 296 -16.38 -22.09 -9.81
N ILE A 297 -15.99 -21.91 -8.55
CA ILE A 297 -16.94 -21.95 -7.42
C ILE A 297 -17.94 -20.80 -7.52
N CYS A 298 -17.49 -19.57 -7.83
CA CYS A 298 -18.40 -18.43 -8.05
C CYS A 298 -19.44 -18.74 -9.11
N SER A 299 -19.06 -19.38 -10.23
CA SER A 299 -20.03 -19.82 -11.26
C SER A 299 -21.02 -20.84 -10.72
N THR A 300 -20.57 -21.81 -9.89
CA THR A 300 -21.45 -22.85 -9.29
C THR A 300 -22.50 -22.25 -8.35
N ILE A 301 -22.13 -21.23 -7.58
CA ILE A 301 -23.05 -20.56 -6.62
C ILE A 301 -23.77 -19.36 -7.23
N ASN A 302 -23.72 -19.19 -8.55
CA ASN A 302 -24.30 -18.08 -9.27
C ASN A 302 -23.93 -16.70 -8.67
N SER A 303 -22.62 -16.49 -8.48
CA SER A 303 -22.04 -15.23 -7.97
C SER A 303 -21.11 -14.62 -8.99
N GLU A 304 -21.01 -13.29 -8.97
CA GLU A 304 -19.99 -12.58 -9.73
C GLU A 304 -18.57 -13.05 -9.36
N PRO A 305 -17.65 -13.16 -10.34
CA PRO A 305 -16.31 -13.64 -10.08
C PRO A 305 -15.51 -12.62 -9.25
N VAL A 306 -14.99 -13.11 -8.13
CA VAL A 306 -14.07 -12.37 -7.26
C VAL A 306 -12.67 -12.98 -7.27
N THR A 307 -11.67 -12.24 -6.77
CA THR A 307 -10.30 -12.73 -6.59
C THR A 307 -10.01 -12.99 -5.12
N LEU A 308 -8.96 -13.77 -4.80
CA LEU A 308 -8.52 -13.98 -3.42
C LEU A 308 -8.28 -12.67 -2.66
N HIS A 309 -7.70 -11.67 -3.33
CA HIS A 309 -7.50 -10.37 -2.68
C HIS A 309 -8.83 -9.68 -2.33
N LYS A 310 -9.86 -9.88 -3.16
CA LYS A 310 -11.21 -9.35 -2.88
C LYS A 310 -11.92 -10.12 -1.77
N LEU A 311 -11.60 -11.39 -1.53
CA LEU A 311 -12.11 -12.12 -0.36
C LEU A 311 -11.64 -11.50 0.96
N ARG A 312 -10.43 -10.92 1.00
CA ARG A 312 -9.99 -10.14 2.16
C ARG A 312 -10.85 -8.87 2.33
N HIS A 313 -11.24 -8.22 1.25
CA HIS A 313 -12.19 -7.09 1.29
C HIS A 313 -13.57 -7.54 1.76
N THR A 314 -14.03 -8.70 1.28
CA THR A 314 -15.27 -9.34 1.75
C THR A 314 -15.22 -9.61 3.26
N HIS A 315 -14.13 -10.22 3.76
CA HIS A 315 -13.94 -10.45 5.20
C HIS A 315 -14.00 -9.14 6.00
N THR A 316 -13.37 -8.08 5.49
CA THR A 316 -13.43 -6.76 6.13
C THR A 316 -14.88 -6.26 6.22
N GLY A 317 -15.64 -6.37 5.13
CA GLY A 317 -17.05 -6.01 5.09
C GLY A 317 -17.88 -6.78 6.11
N LEU A 318 -17.72 -8.12 6.16
CA LEU A 318 -18.42 -8.98 7.11
C LEU A 318 -18.11 -8.61 8.58
N CYS A 319 -16.84 -8.33 8.91
CA CYS A 319 -16.46 -7.88 10.25
C CYS A 319 -17.15 -6.57 10.62
N VAL A 320 -17.23 -5.63 9.68
CA VAL A 320 -17.90 -4.34 9.88
C VAL A 320 -19.41 -4.51 10.01
N GLU A 321 -20.04 -5.33 9.18
CA GLU A 321 -21.47 -5.66 9.28
C GLU A 321 -21.82 -6.34 10.61
N ALA A 322 -20.93 -7.20 11.12
CA ALA A 322 -21.05 -7.82 12.44
C ALA A 322 -20.83 -6.81 13.60
N GLY A 323 -20.56 -5.54 13.32
CA GLY A 323 -20.37 -4.51 14.33
C GLY A 323 -19.07 -4.63 15.12
N MET A 324 -18.05 -5.29 14.58
CA MET A 324 -16.75 -5.40 15.22
C MET A 324 -16.04 -4.03 15.25
N ASP A 325 -15.31 -3.78 16.33
CA ASP A 325 -14.51 -2.56 16.46
C ASP A 325 -13.49 -2.42 15.32
N ILE A 326 -13.38 -1.21 14.76
CA ILE A 326 -12.55 -0.95 13.59
C ILE A 326 -11.06 -1.13 13.87
N ILE A 327 -10.62 -0.83 15.11
CA ILE A 327 -9.23 -1.00 15.52
C ILE A 327 -8.92 -2.49 15.56
N TYR A 328 -9.83 -3.29 16.14
CA TYR A 328 -9.71 -4.76 16.13
C TYR A 328 -9.67 -5.32 14.71
N VAL A 329 -10.54 -4.85 13.81
CA VAL A 329 -10.54 -5.30 12.39
C VAL A 329 -9.23 -4.92 11.71
N ALA A 330 -8.71 -3.70 11.93
CA ALA A 330 -7.43 -3.27 11.38
C ALA A 330 -6.26 -4.14 11.88
N ASP A 331 -6.21 -4.43 13.17
CA ASP A 331 -5.20 -5.30 13.79
C ASP A 331 -5.31 -6.75 13.26
N ARG A 332 -6.52 -7.31 13.20
CA ARG A 332 -6.79 -8.64 12.66
C ARG A 332 -6.26 -8.78 11.22
N LEU A 333 -6.49 -7.75 10.42
CA LEU A 333 -6.02 -7.70 9.03
C LEU A 333 -4.52 -7.37 8.92
N GLY A 334 -3.91 -6.74 9.91
CA GLY A 334 -2.55 -6.21 9.84
C GLY A 334 -2.45 -5.02 8.89
N HIS A 335 -3.32 -4.02 9.07
CA HIS A 335 -3.24 -2.72 8.41
C HIS A 335 -2.42 -1.77 9.27
N ASP A 336 -1.37 -1.15 8.69
CA ASP A 336 -0.59 -0.12 9.40
C ASP A 336 -1.36 1.20 9.51
N ASP A 337 -2.23 1.49 8.55
CA ASP A 337 -3.07 2.67 8.51
C ASP A 337 -4.55 2.28 8.60
N ILE A 338 -5.21 2.73 9.65
CA ILE A 338 -6.62 2.52 9.90
C ILE A 338 -7.51 3.06 8.76
N ASN A 339 -7.05 4.09 8.05
CA ASN A 339 -7.75 4.65 6.90
C ASN A 339 -7.98 3.61 5.80
N THR A 340 -7.13 2.59 5.73
CA THR A 340 -7.33 1.46 4.81
C THR A 340 -8.60 0.68 5.16
N THR A 341 -8.92 0.53 6.44
CA THR A 341 -10.12 -0.15 6.94
C THR A 341 -11.34 0.76 6.88
N LEU A 342 -11.17 2.06 7.19
CA LEU A 342 -12.25 3.07 7.17
C LEU A 342 -12.92 3.21 5.79
N LYS A 343 -12.20 3.00 4.70
CA LYS A 343 -12.76 3.03 3.34
C LYS A 343 -13.92 2.05 3.14
N TYR A 344 -13.95 0.96 3.89
CA TYR A 344 -15.03 -0.03 3.82
C TYR A 344 -16.28 0.43 4.57
N TYR A 345 -16.14 1.26 5.60
CA TYR A 345 -17.28 1.83 6.32
C TYR A 345 -18.13 2.77 5.48
N SER A 346 -17.52 3.50 4.54
CA SER A 346 -18.24 4.43 3.68
C SER A 346 -19.22 3.75 2.72
N HIS A 347 -19.00 2.48 2.39
CA HIS A 347 -19.83 1.69 1.49
C HIS A 347 -20.99 0.95 2.20
N LEU A 348 -20.92 0.78 3.53
CA LEU A 348 -21.88 0.02 4.35
C LEU A 348 -22.84 0.93 5.15
N SER A 349 -22.98 2.19 4.76
CA SER A 349 -23.51 3.27 5.60
C SER A 349 -24.98 3.15 6.01
N SER A 350 -25.87 2.45 5.27
CA SER A 350 -27.31 2.37 5.60
C SER A 350 -27.58 1.37 6.71
N ASN A 351 -27.12 0.14 6.59
CA ASN A 351 -27.36 -0.92 7.59
C ASN A 351 -26.65 -0.62 8.91
N LEU A 352 -25.44 -0.05 8.87
CA LEU A 352 -24.70 0.38 10.05
C LEU A 352 -25.37 1.54 10.80
N ARG A 353 -26.01 2.48 10.08
CA ARG A 353 -26.77 3.56 10.71
C ARG A 353 -27.95 3.02 11.49
N GLN A 354 -28.74 2.13 10.91
CA GLN A 354 -29.89 1.50 11.60
C GLN A 354 -29.43 0.71 12.84
N HIS A 355 -28.37 -0.08 12.70
CA HIS A 355 -27.81 -0.85 13.81
C HIS A 355 -27.27 0.04 14.94
N ASN A 356 -26.62 1.16 14.60
CA ASN A 356 -26.14 2.11 15.59
C ASN A 356 -27.29 2.93 16.20
N GLN A 357 -28.35 3.24 15.47
CA GLN A 357 -29.55 3.85 16.02
C GLN A 357 -30.19 2.96 17.10
N SER A 358 -30.37 1.67 16.82
CA SER A 358 -30.91 0.73 17.82
C SER A 358 -30.01 0.61 19.06
N LYS A 359 -28.69 0.73 18.91
CA LYS A 359 -27.78 0.79 20.07
C LYS A 359 -27.91 2.08 20.87
N VAL A 360 -28.12 3.21 20.20
CA VAL A 360 -28.38 4.50 20.86
C VAL A 360 -29.67 4.40 21.65
N ASP A 361 -30.75 3.89 21.04
CA ASP A 361 -32.03 3.68 21.71
C ASP A 361 -31.87 2.76 22.93
N ALA A 362 -31.20 1.62 22.77
CA ALA A 362 -30.98 0.66 23.84
C ALA A 362 -30.13 1.22 25.01
N PHE A 363 -29.14 2.09 24.69
CA PHE A 363 -28.22 2.63 25.70
C PHE A 363 -28.78 3.87 26.43
N PHE A 364 -29.46 4.76 25.69
CA PHE A 364 -29.93 6.04 26.19
C PHE A 364 -31.42 6.03 26.60
N THR A 365 -32.19 4.95 26.30
CA THR A 365 -33.54 4.83 26.77
C THR A 365 -33.52 4.77 28.32
N LEU A 366 -34.12 5.76 28.95
CA LEU A 366 -34.32 5.75 30.39
C LEU A 366 -35.16 4.54 30.78
N LYS A 367 -34.65 3.67 31.63
CA LYS A 367 -35.45 2.63 32.30
C LYS A 367 -36.47 3.35 33.16
N THR A 368 -37.61 3.66 32.63
CA THR A 368 -38.74 4.08 33.45
C THR A 368 -39.35 2.81 34.03
N ASP A 369 -39.32 2.68 35.37
CA ASP A 369 -40.20 1.75 36.05
C ASP A 369 -41.63 2.02 35.60
N GLU A 370 -42.46 1.00 35.48
CA GLU A 370 -43.78 0.99 34.78
C GLU A 370 -44.81 2.01 35.31
N ASN A 371 -44.44 2.99 36.15
CA ASN A 371 -45.37 3.93 36.76
C ASN A 371 -44.98 5.43 36.74
N THR A 372 -44.07 5.87 35.86
CA THR A 372 -43.78 7.31 35.85
C THR A 372 -43.77 7.86 34.41
N THR A 373 -44.88 8.48 34.03
CA THR A 373 -45.00 9.36 32.86
C THR A 373 -44.27 10.67 33.16
N ILE A 374 -42.97 10.78 32.87
CA ILE A 374 -42.13 11.93 33.24
C ILE A 374 -42.30 13.14 32.32
N PHE A 375 -42.96 13.03 31.15
CA PHE A 375 -43.03 14.11 30.15
C PHE A 375 -44.45 14.51 29.68
N ALA A 376 -45.50 14.25 30.46
CA ALA A 376 -46.89 14.58 30.05
C ALA A 376 -47.57 15.73 30.85
N THR A 377 -46.85 16.58 31.58
CA THR A 377 -47.49 17.68 32.31
C THR A 377 -46.66 18.97 32.27
N ASN A 378 -46.50 19.60 31.11
CA ASN A 378 -46.17 21.04 31.08
C ASN A 378 -46.70 21.77 29.81
N ALA A 379 -47.79 21.31 29.20
CA ALA A 379 -48.37 21.99 28.05
C ALA A 379 -49.81 22.51 28.27
N THR A 380 -50.25 22.71 29.52
CA THR A 380 -51.52 23.38 29.79
C THR A 380 -51.43 24.17 31.08
N LYS A 381 -50.89 25.38 31.03
CA LYS A 381 -51.21 26.50 31.94
C LYS A 381 -50.51 27.78 31.46
N THR A 382 -51.09 28.41 30.44
CA THR A 382 -51.02 29.86 30.22
C THR A 382 -52.21 30.26 29.36
N THR A 383 -53.36 30.45 30.02
CA THR A 383 -54.42 31.37 29.61
C THR A 383 -55.22 31.62 30.84
N GLU A 384 -54.92 32.72 31.54
CA GLU A 384 -55.83 33.75 32.08
C GLU A 384 -54.97 34.93 32.53
#